data_86dc72fe92593eadbfb8df7952c533be
#
_entry.id   86dc72fe92593eadbfb8df7952c533be
#
_cell.length_a   1.000
_cell.length_b   1.000
_cell.length_c   1.000
_cell.angle_alpha   90.00
_cell.angle_beta   90.00
_cell.angle_gamma   90.00
#
_symmetry.space_group_name_H-M   'P 1'
#
loop_
_entity.id
_entity.type
_entity.pdbx_description
1 polymer ?
#
loop_
_entity_poly.entity_id
_entity_poly.type
_entity_poly.pdbx_seq_one_letter_code
_entity_poly.pdbx_strand_id
1 'polypeptide(L)'
;LPRPIIQSRVRRARNTQRISIASPRDFVSTASKNVDEVGPALPYCLDLLRRRAIYVCDADVAAAQAAPFYYLHLRQTARRIVSIPFERLSSVAPPRDPVFLFSPGRVGSTLISRVLAEAGVASVSEPDFYTQVARPLPRSPLNPFRRSTADAMWHLSDDLGAALGAPPVVKLRAECAVYPELFLRRPRPKTIVLLRDFESWSRSTAQVFGAGPAKAVGKYLAALRCYETLRRHSDCHLMRYEEWVNDPHAAAAALGRFLGVTIGPDAVRRAFGSHSQAGTPLIQREKPGWREKWQGALALWRSPRLVSTRLTLNGPEFGP
;
A
#
# COMPACT_ATOMS: atom_id res chain seq x y z
N LEU A 1 7.10 23.50 -30.80
CA LEU A 1 7.30 24.21 -29.53
C LEU A 1 6.74 23.36 -28.42
N PRO A 2 7.51 22.95 -27.42
CA PRO A 2 7.00 22.22 -26.29
C PRO A 2 6.03 23.13 -25.53
N ARG A 3 4.80 22.67 -25.38
CA ARG A 3 3.82 23.36 -24.53
C ARG A 3 4.27 23.23 -23.06
N PRO A 4 4.13 24.29 -22.26
CA PRO A 4 4.56 24.29 -20.88
C PRO A 4 3.83 23.20 -20.09
N ILE A 5 4.57 22.60 -19.19
CA ILE A 5 4.14 21.62 -18.21
C ILE A 5 2.97 22.19 -17.45
N ILE A 6 1.84 21.53 -17.54
CA ILE A 6 0.68 21.94 -16.79
C ILE A 6 0.89 21.47 -15.36
N GLN A 7 1.08 22.45 -14.48
CA GLN A 7 0.88 22.25 -13.06
C GLN A 7 -0.41 21.47 -12.87
N SER A 8 -0.35 20.32 -12.22
CA SER A 8 -1.54 19.61 -11.79
C SER A 8 -2.39 20.63 -11.03
N ARG A 9 -3.45 21.12 -11.63
CA ARG A 9 -4.46 21.89 -10.89
C ARG A 9 -4.99 20.94 -9.84
N VAL A 10 -4.38 20.97 -8.66
CA VAL A 10 -4.99 20.45 -7.46
C VAL A 10 -6.30 21.19 -7.35
N ARG A 11 -7.39 20.62 -7.88
CA ARG A 11 -8.72 21.04 -7.49
C ARG A 11 -8.72 20.88 -5.98
N ARG A 12 -8.62 21.98 -5.26
CA ARG A 12 -8.99 22.04 -3.85
C ARG A 12 -10.44 21.59 -3.77
N ALA A 13 -10.62 20.29 -3.69
CA ALA A 13 -11.91 19.73 -3.36
C ALA A 13 -12.21 20.21 -1.95
N ARG A 14 -13.24 21.03 -1.81
CA ARG A 14 -13.78 21.54 -0.54
C ARG A 14 -14.36 20.40 0.33
N ASN A 15 -13.86 19.21 0.25
CA ASN A 15 -14.14 18.10 1.17
C ASN A 15 -13.06 17.03 0.99
N THR A 16 -11.88 17.31 1.48
CA THR A 16 -10.61 16.62 1.21
C THR A 16 -10.42 15.33 1.99
N GLN A 17 -11.45 14.64 2.38
CA GLN A 17 -11.31 13.41 3.16
C GLN A 17 -11.29 12.13 2.33
N ARG A 18 -11.42 12.20 1.02
CA ARG A 18 -11.24 11.05 0.14
C ARG A 18 -9.81 11.06 -0.39
N ILE A 19 -8.98 10.20 0.18
CA ILE A 19 -7.73 9.77 -0.45
C ILE A 19 -8.13 9.14 -1.78
N SER A 20 -8.08 9.92 -2.84
CA SER A 20 -8.48 9.47 -4.18
C SER A 20 -7.26 8.89 -4.88
N ILE A 21 -7.42 7.76 -5.53
CA ILE A 21 -6.45 7.21 -6.46
C ILE A 21 -6.29 8.22 -7.61
N ALA A 22 -5.08 8.34 -8.12
CA ALA A 22 -4.82 9.14 -9.31
C ALA A 22 -5.73 8.73 -10.46
N SER A 23 -6.26 9.71 -11.17
CA SER A 23 -7.12 9.53 -12.32
C SER A 23 -6.39 10.03 -13.57
N PRO A 24 -6.60 9.42 -14.75
CA PRO A 24 -6.06 9.92 -16.01
C PRO A 24 -6.36 11.40 -16.29
N ARG A 25 -7.45 11.93 -15.73
CA ARG A 25 -7.83 13.34 -15.85
C ARG A 25 -6.97 14.30 -15.03
N ASP A 26 -6.19 13.76 -14.09
CA ASP A 26 -5.31 14.56 -13.24
C ASP A 26 -3.98 14.89 -13.94
N PHE A 27 -3.74 14.31 -15.13
CA PHE A 27 -2.48 14.43 -15.87
C PHE A 27 -2.64 14.98 -17.27
N VAL A 28 -1.80 15.92 -17.62
CA VAL A 28 -1.53 16.28 -19.00
C VAL A 28 -0.16 15.71 -19.37
N SER A 29 -0.17 14.76 -20.29
CA SER A 29 1.03 14.01 -20.64
C SER A 29 1.83 14.72 -21.74
N THR A 30 3.13 14.92 -21.52
CA THR A 30 4.11 14.97 -22.59
C THR A 30 4.48 13.53 -22.94
N ALA A 31 4.28 13.14 -24.21
CA ALA A 31 4.63 11.81 -24.66
C ALA A 31 6.15 11.70 -24.82
N SER A 32 6.79 10.76 -24.12
CA SER A 32 8.14 10.31 -24.49
C SER A 32 8.08 9.03 -25.30
N LYS A 33 9.12 8.78 -26.05
CA LYS A 33 9.19 7.63 -26.94
C LYS A 33 9.77 6.40 -26.25
N ASN A 34 10.73 6.57 -25.32
CA ASN A 34 11.43 5.48 -24.64
C ASN A 34 11.69 5.79 -23.17
N VAL A 35 11.85 4.74 -22.34
CA VAL A 35 12.23 4.87 -20.92
C VAL A 35 13.62 5.51 -20.79
N ASP A 36 14.55 5.16 -21.67
CA ASP A 36 15.94 5.63 -21.63
C ASP A 36 16.07 7.15 -21.83
N GLU A 37 15.11 7.77 -22.51
CA GLU A 37 15.08 9.23 -22.73
C GLU A 37 14.62 10.02 -21.48
N VAL A 38 14.12 9.33 -20.46
CA VAL A 38 13.45 9.98 -19.32
C VAL A 38 14.43 10.37 -18.22
N GLY A 39 15.59 9.71 -18.17
CA GLY A 39 16.55 9.86 -17.08
C GLY A 39 16.01 9.29 -15.76
N PRO A 40 16.62 9.63 -14.62
CA PRO A 40 16.14 9.18 -13.32
C PRO A 40 14.69 9.62 -13.09
N ALA A 41 13.79 8.65 -12.99
CA ALA A 41 12.37 8.90 -12.83
C ALA A 41 11.74 7.89 -11.88
N LEU A 42 10.75 8.35 -11.09
CA LEU A 42 9.98 7.49 -10.20
C LEU A 42 8.66 7.08 -10.86
N PRO A 43 8.35 5.78 -10.89
CA PRO A 43 7.06 5.29 -11.38
C PRO A 43 5.93 5.81 -10.49
N TYR A 44 4.88 6.35 -11.08
CA TYR A 44 3.81 6.99 -10.33
C TYR A 44 2.49 6.24 -10.43
N CYS A 45 1.91 6.16 -11.61
CA CYS A 45 0.61 5.56 -11.82
C CYS A 45 0.39 5.06 -13.26
N LEU A 46 -0.75 4.42 -13.51
CA LEU A 46 -1.19 3.96 -14.82
C LEU A 46 -2.32 4.84 -15.36
N ASP A 47 -2.19 5.33 -16.60
CA ASP A 47 -3.32 5.81 -17.37
C ASP A 47 -3.95 4.63 -18.10
N LEU A 48 -4.93 4.02 -17.48
CA LEU A 48 -5.59 2.81 -17.99
C LEU A 48 -6.39 3.07 -19.28
N LEU A 49 -6.91 4.28 -19.46
CA LEU A 49 -7.67 4.64 -20.67
C LEU A 49 -6.77 4.78 -21.88
N ARG A 50 -5.59 5.39 -21.71
CA ARG A 50 -4.63 5.60 -22.80
C ARG A 50 -3.57 4.51 -22.84
N ARG A 51 -3.63 3.52 -21.94
CA ARG A 51 -2.66 2.42 -21.83
C ARG A 51 -1.22 2.94 -21.70
N ARG A 52 -0.99 3.82 -20.74
CA ARG A 52 0.32 4.46 -20.54
C ARG A 52 0.74 4.38 -19.08
N ALA A 53 2.01 4.17 -18.84
CA ALA A 53 2.65 4.32 -17.53
C ALA A 53 3.10 5.78 -17.36
N ILE A 54 2.93 6.32 -16.15
CA ILE A 54 3.27 7.70 -15.81
C ILE A 54 4.42 7.69 -14.81
N TYR A 55 5.45 8.49 -15.12
CA TYR A 55 6.65 8.68 -14.30
C TYR A 55 6.82 10.15 -13.93
N VAL A 56 7.42 10.40 -12.77
CA VAL A 56 7.84 11.73 -12.29
C VAL A 56 9.35 11.82 -12.40
N CYS A 57 9.84 12.78 -13.20
CA CYS A 57 11.26 12.89 -13.56
C CYS A 57 12.11 13.75 -12.62
N ASP A 58 11.48 14.50 -11.73
CA ASP A 58 12.12 15.49 -10.86
C ASP A 58 11.84 15.21 -9.37
N ALA A 59 11.48 13.98 -9.06
CA ALA A 59 11.17 13.58 -7.69
C ALA A 59 12.46 13.31 -6.90
N ASP A 60 12.50 13.82 -5.69
CA ASP A 60 13.47 13.39 -4.69
C ASP A 60 13.11 11.97 -4.21
N VAL A 61 13.98 11.01 -4.53
CA VAL A 61 13.78 9.59 -4.20
C VAL A 61 13.70 9.38 -2.69
N ALA A 62 14.58 10.02 -1.92
CA ALA A 62 14.62 9.86 -0.47
C ALA A 62 13.36 10.45 0.19
N ALA A 63 12.93 11.63 -0.24
CA ALA A 63 11.71 12.25 0.24
C ALA A 63 10.45 11.43 -0.14
N ALA A 64 10.41 10.86 -1.36
CA ALA A 64 9.31 10.01 -1.79
C ALA A 64 9.25 8.70 -0.99
N GLN A 65 10.41 8.12 -0.66
CA GLN A 65 10.51 6.92 0.16
C GLN A 65 10.08 7.18 1.62
N ALA A 66 10.48 8.30 2.20
CA ALA A 66 10.13 8.70 3.57
C ALA A 66 8.67 9.15 3.71
N ALA A 67 7.99 9.44 2.60
CA ALA A 67 6.64 9.98 2.63
C ALA A 67 5.62 8.97 3.19
N PRO A 68 4.69 9.40 4.07
CA PRO A 68 3.62 8.54 4.58
C PRO A 68 2.74 7.93 3.49
N PHE A 69 2.64 8.63 2.35
CA PHE A 69 1.92 8.21 1.15
C PHE A 69 2.72 8.63 -0.09
N TYR A 70 3.40 7.68 -0.70
CA TYR A 70 4.22 7.86 -1.89
C TYR A 70 3.47 8.59 -3.03
N TYR A 71 2.27 8.11 -3.36
CA TYR A 71 1.46 8.68 -4.45
C TYR A 71 1.08 10.15 -4.18
N LEU A 72 0.79 10.49 -2.92
CA LEU A 72 0.38 11.85 -2.57
C LEU A 72 1.58 12.80 -2.63
N HIS A 73 2.74 12.34 -2.16
CA HIS A 73 3.99 13.09 -2.25
C HIS A 73 4.34 13.40 -3.71
N LEU A 74 4.38 12.39 -4.57
CA LEU A 74 4.68 12.59 -5.99
C LEU A 74 3.66 13.52 -6.64
N ARG A 75 2.37 13.38 -6.34
CA ARG A 75 1.32 14.25 -6.87
C ARG A 75 1.47 15.72 -6.46
N GLN A 76 1.99 15.97 -5.26
CA GLN A 76 2.16 17.32 -4.72
C GLN A 76 3.45 17.97 -5.19
N THR A 77 4.50 17.19 -5.41
CA THR A 77 5.85 17.68 -5.70
C THR A 77 6.22 17.61 -7.19
N ALA A 78 5.56 16.76 -7.97
CA ALA A 78 5.85 16.60 -9.39
C ALA A 78 5.76 17.91 -10.14
N ARG A 79 6.83 18.26 -10.88
CA ARG A 79 6.88 19.38 -11.81
C ARG A 79 6.91 18.90 -13.26
N ARG A 80 7.53 17.75 -13.49
CA ARG A 80 7.67 17.14 -14.80
C ARG A 80 7.25 15.67 -14.74
N ILE A 81 6.33 15.30 -15.62
CA ILE A 81 5.89 13.92 -15.79
C ILE A 81 6.11 13.46 -17.21
N VAL A 82 6.40 12.18 -17.36
CA VAL A 82 6.52 11.50 -18.64
C VAL A 82 5.57 10.34 -18.70
N SER A 83 4.96 10.12 -19.84
CA SER A 83 4.08 8.99 -20.08
C SER A 83 4.62 8.07 -21.17
N ILE A 84 4.66 6.78 -20.91
CA ILE A 84 5.19 5.74 -21.79
C ILE A 84 4.09 4.76 -22.14
N PRO A 85 3.85 4.42 -23.41
CA PRO A 85 2.88 3.38 -23.79
C PRO A 85 3.24 2.04 -23.17
N PHE A 86 2.24 1.23 -22.79
CA PHE A 86 2.48 -0.10 -22.21
C PHE A 86 3.30 -1.00 -23.12
N GLU A 87 3.09 -0.88 -24.43
CA GLU A 87 3.78 -1.66 -25.46
C GLU A 87 5.29 -1.33 -25.58
N ARG A 88 5.71 -0.22 -24.97
CA ARG A 88 7.11 0.25 -24.97
C ARG A 88 7.76 0.14 -23.61
N LEU A 89 7.04 -0.39 -22.60
CA LEU A 89 7.64 -0.67 -21.31
C LEU A 89 8.61 -1.85 -21.48
N SER A 90 9.86 -1.60 -21.21
CA SER A 90 10.91 -2.61 -21.10
C SER A 90 11.60 -2.41 -19.77
N SER A 91 11.76 -3.46 -19.01
CA SER A 91 12.53 -3.38 -17.76
C SER A 91 14.02 -3.27 -18.13
N VAL A 92 14.62 -2.14 -17.84
CA VAL A 92 16.06 -1.90 -18.03
C VAL A 92 16.89 -2.64 -16.99
N ALA A 93 16.29 -2.96 -15.84
CA ALA A 93 16.95 -3.65 -14.74
C ALA A 93 16.42 -5.08 -14.56
N PRO A 94 17.24 -6.00 -14.02
CA PRO A 94 16.76 -7.32 -13.65
C PRO A 94 15.62 -7.21 -12.61
N PRO A 95 14.62 -8.11 -12.72
CA PRO A 95 13.46 -8.06 -11.83
C PRO A 95 13.86 -8.10 -10.36
N ARG A 96 13.40 -7.13 -9.59
CA ARG A 96 13.59 -7.03 -8.14
C ARG A 96 12.25 -7.23 -7.46
N ASP A 97 12.01 -8.43 -6.93
CA ASP A 97 10.74 -8.73 -6.30
C ASP A 97 10.56 -7.95 -5.00
N PRO A 98 9.56 -7.08 -4.93
CA PRO A 98 9.23 -6.39 -3.69
C PRO A 98 8.66 -7.35 -2.66
N VAL A 99 8.82 -7.03 -1.39
CA VAL A 99 8.06 -7.65 -0.31
C VAL A 99 6.79 -6.85 -0.09
N PHE A 100 5.63 -7.43 -0.38
CA PHE A 100 4.36 -6.74 -0.22
C PHE A 100 3.82 -6.85 1.20
N LEU A 101 3.46 -5.70 1.80
CA LEU A 101 2.76 -5.61 3.07
C LEU A 101 1.28 -5.34 2.82
N PHE A 102 0.46 -6.34 3.09
CA PHE A 102 -1.01 -6.30 2.99
C PHE A 102 -1.64 -5.95 4.34
N SER A 103 -2.71 -5.19 4.31
CA SER A 103 -3.47 -4.87 5.52
C SER A 103 -4.86 -4.34 5.20
N PRO A 104 -5.84 -4.44 6.11
CA PRO A 104 -7.16 -3.81 5.94
C PRO A 104 -7.12 -2.26 6.06
N GLY A 105 -5.93 -1.68 6.28
CA GLY A 105 -5.76 -0.28 6.66
C GLY A 105 -6.07 -0.04 8.15
N ARG A 106 -5.56 1.02 8.74
CA ARG A 106 -5.76 1.38 10.17
C ARG A 106 -5.26 0.35 11.18
N VAL A 107 -4.24 -0.40 10.81
CA VAL A 107 -3.59 -1.44 11.63
C VAL A 107 -2.16 -1.07 12.02
N GLY A 108 -1.75 0.19 11.89
CA GLY A 108 -0.39 0.60 12.20
C GLY A 108 0.64 0.39 11.08
N SER A 109 0.21 0.02 9.87
CA SER A 109 1.13 -0.25 8.74
C SER A 109 2.05 0.93 8.38
N THR A 110 1.64 2.18 8.64
CA THR A 110 2.49 3.36 8.45
C THR A 110 3.64 3.40 9.48
N LEU A 111 3.39 2.94 10.71
CA LEU A 111 4.44 2.80 11.72
C LEU A 111 5.48 1.77 11.28
N ILE A 112 5.03 0.63 10.75
CA ILE A 112 5.93 -0.42 10.24
C ILE A 112 6.82 0.12 9.11
N SER A 113 6.22 0.83 8.13
CA SER A 113 7.01 1.46 7.05
C SER A 113 8.06 2.43 7.60
N ARG A 114 7.74 3.16 8.67
CA ARG A 114 8.71 4.03 9.35
C ARG A 114 9.84 3.25 10.03
N VAL A 115 9.51 2.21 10.77
CA VAL A 115 10.54 1.36 11.42
C VAL A 115 11.50 0.83 10.37
N LEU A 116 10.99 0.39 9.22
CA LEU A 116 11.81 -0.09 8.11
C LEU A 116 12.69 1.03 7.53
N ALA A 117 12.14 2.22 7.30
CA ALA A 117 12.90 3.36 6.81
C ALA A 117 14.01 3.78 7.80
N GLU A 118 13.71 3.85 9.11
CA GLU A 118 14.69 4.15 10.16
C GLU A 118 15.79 3.07 10.29
N ALA A 119 15.49 1.85 9.86
CA ALA A 119 16.47 0.76 9.79
C ALA A 119 17.24 0.73 8.44
N GLY A 120 17.05 1.72 7.57
CA GLY A 120 17.72 1.77 6.26
C GLY A 120 17.16 0.77 5.23
N VAL A 121 16.00 0.17 5.49
CA VAL A 121 15.36 -0.74 4.55
C VAL A 121 14.57 0.07 3.52
N ALA A 122 14.79 -0.21 2.24
CA ALA A 122 13.99 0.39 1.17
C ALA A 122 12.51 0.08 1.40
N SER A 123 11.71 1.11 1.65
CA SER A 123 10.29 0.96 1.98
C SER A 123 9.49 2.08 1.34
N VAL A 124 8.38 1.76 0.71
CA VAL A 124 7.47 2.74 0.11
C VAL A 124 6.02 2.46 0.48
N SER A 125 5.26 3.54 0.64
CA SER A 125 3.88 3.46 1.13
C SER A 125 2.88 3.84 0.05
N GLU A 126 2.08 2.86 -0.37
CA GLU A 126 0.89 3.03 -1.21
C GLU A 126 1.16 3.63 -2.61
N PRO A 127 2.08 3.09 -3.42
CA PRO A 127 2.16 3.49 -4.83
C PRO A 127 0.85 3.21 -5.56
N ASP A 128 0.38 4.18 -6.35
CA ASP A 128 -0.95 4.14 -6.97
C ASP A 128 -1.12 3.01 -7.98
N PHE A 129 -0.09 2.69 -8.75
CA PHE A 129 -0.17 1.68 -9.81
C PHE A 129 -0.55 0.29 -9.28
N TYR A 130 -0.16 -0.08 -8.07
CA TYR A 130 -0.63 -1.33 -7.46
C TYR A 130 -2.12 -1.30 -7.15
N THR A 131 -2.62 -0.19 -6.61
CA THR A 131 -4.04 -0.05 -6.27
C THR A 131 -4.93 0.03 -7.51
N GLN A 132 -4.43 0.64 -8.58
CA GLN A 132 -5.16 0.74 -9.84
C GLN A 132 -5.40 -0.64 -10.48
N VAL A 133 -4.44 -1.56 -10.36
CA VAL A 133 -4.58 -2.94 -10.85
C VAL A 133 -5.51 -3.78 -9.96
N ALA A 134 -5.50 -3.53 -8.66
CA ALA A 134 -6.37 -4.22 -7.70
C ALA A 134 -7.82 -3.72 -7.72
N ARG A 135 -8.12 -2.57 -8.32
CA ARG A 135 -9.50 -2.15 -8.52
C ARG A 135 -10.20 -3.02 -9.57
N PRO A 136 -11.52 -3.17 -9.48
CA PRO A 136 -12.25 -4.14 -10.29
C PRO A 136 -12.12 -3.83 -11.79
N LEU A 137 -11.06 -4.33 -12.39
CA LEU A 137 -11.07 -4.69 -13.79
C LEU A 137 -12.14 -5.78 -13.96
N PRO A 138 -12.85 -5.86 -15.11
CA PRO A 138 -13.80 -6.92 -15.34
C PRO A 138 -13.20 -8.27 -14.95
N ARG A 139 -13.92 -9.02 -14.11
CA ARG A 139 -13.42 -10.19 -13.36
C ARG A 139 -12.98 -11.39 -14.21
N SER A 140 -13.08 -11.31 -15.52
CA SER A 140 -12.65 -12.41 -16.39
C SER A 140 -11.13 -12.56 -16.38
N PRO A 141 -10.58 -13.73 -16.01
CA PRO A 141 -9.16 -14.02 -16.11
C PRO A 141 -8.64 -13.96 -17.56
N LEU A 142 -9.54 -14.08 -18.53
CA LEU A 142 -9.24 -14.00 -19.97
C LEU A 142 -9.30 -12.57 -20.51
N ASN A 143 -9.55 -11.56 -19.67
CA ASN A 143 -9.58 -10.18 -20.11
C ASN A 143 -8.15 -9.70 -20.48
N PRO A 144 -7.87 -9.42 -21.76
CA PRO A 144 -6.53 -9.01 -22.22
C PRO A 144 -6.07 -7.70 -21.56
N PHE A 145 -7.03 -6.82 -21.19
CA PHE A 145 -6.71 -5.60 -20.45
C PHE A 145 -6.15 -5.89 -19.07
N ARG A 146 -6.66 -6.92 -18.39
CA ARG A 146 -6.17 -7.31 -17.06
C ARG A 146 -4.71 -7.75 -17.12
N ARG A 147 -4.37 -8.59 -18.10
CA ARG A 147 -3.00 -9.09 -18.27
C ARG A 147 -2.03 -7.96 -18.59
N SER A 148 -2.29 -7.17 -19.61
CA SER A 148 -1.40 -6.07 -19.99
C SER A 148 -1.26 -4.99 -18.92
N THR A 149 -2.30 -4.78 -18.10
CA THR A 149 -2.24 -3.86 -16.96
C THR A 149 -1.40 -4.44 -15.82
N ALA A 150 -1.49 -5.76 -15.57
CA ALA A 150 -0.65 -6.44 -14.59
C ALA A 150 0.81 -6.44 -15.04
N ASP A 151 1.09 -6.68 -16.32
CA ASP A 151 2.43 -6.61 -16.88
C ASP A 151 3.02 -5.20 -16.72
N ALA A 152 2.25 -4.15 -17.06
CA ALA A 152 2.67 -2.76 -16.85
C ALA A 152 2.93 -2.44 -15.37
N MET A 153 2.11 -2.94 -14.44
CA MET A 153 2.35 -2.80 -13.01
C MET A 153 3.69 -3.42 -12.59
N TRP A 154 4.01 -4.60 -13.13
CA TRP A 154 5.27 -5.27 -12.81
C TRP A 154 6.48 -4.53 -13.39
N HIS A 155 6.40 -3.95 -14.58
CA HIS A 155 7.43 -3.06 -15.11
C HIS A 155 7.66 -1.85 -14.19
N LEU A 156 6.59 -1.18 -13.74
CA LEU A 156 6.71 -0.06 -12.80
C LEU A 156 7.29 -0.53 -11.45
N SER A 157 6.99 -1.74 -11.03
CA SER A 157 7.55 -2.34 -9.81
C SER A 157 9.05 -2.57 -9.92
N ASP A 158 9.51 -3.10 -11.05
CA ASP A 158 10.94 -3.32 -11.33
C ASP A 158 11.69 -1.97 -11.40
N ASP A 159 11.12 -0.97 -12.08
CA ASP A 159 11.68 0.38 -12.16
C ASP A 159 11.73 1.08 -10.78
N LEU A 160 10.72 0.86 -9.93
CA LEU A 160 10.72 1.35 -8.55
C LEU A 160 11.87 0.72 -7.76
N GLY A 161 12.05 -0.59 -7.86
CA GLY A 161 13.16 -1.29 -7.21
C GLY A 161 14.53 -0.82 -7.73
N ALA A 162 14.65 -0.53 -9.02
CA ALA A 162 15.86 0.03 -9.60
C ALA A 162 16.15 1.44 -9.06
N ALA A 163 15.14 2.31 -9.02
CA ALA A 163 15.27 3.68 -8.51
C ALA A 163 15.64 3.73 -7.03
N LEU A 164 15.20 2.75 -6.24
CA LEU A 164 15.51 2.62 -4.81
C LEU A 164 16.84 1.89 -4.54
N GLY A 165 17.48 1.33 -5.56
CA GLY A 165 18.72 0.55 -5.43
C GLY A 165 18.58 -0.83 -4.80
N ALA A 166 17.39 -1.20 -4.30
CA ALA A 166 17.12 -2.45 -3.61
C ALA A 166 15.66 -2.91 -3.79
N PRO A 167 15.34 -4.21 -3.60
CA PRO A 167 13.96 -4.68 -3.54
C PRO A 167 13.23 -3.99 -2.38
N PRO A 168 12.16 -3.22 -2.64
CA PRO A 168 11.48 -2.49 -1.59
C PRO A 168 10.50 -3.35 -0.81
N VAL A 169 10.27 -3.01 0.45
CA VAL A 169 9.06 -3.38 1.16
C VAL A 169 7.95 -2.39 0.76
N VAL A 170 6.91 -2.88 0.11
CA VAL A 170 5.82 -2.05 -0.40
C VAL A 170 4.58 -2.22 0.48
N LYS A 171 4.25 -1.19 1.23
CA LYS A 171 2.97 -1.12 1.93
C LYS A 171 1.86 -0.88 0.93
N LEU A 172 0.93 -1.80 0.81
CA LEU A 172 -0.21 -1.72 -0.09
C LEU A 172 -1.43 -1.07 0.58
N ARG A 173 -2.33 -0.52 -0.23
CA ARG A 173 -3.66 -0.12 0.24
C ARG A 173 -4.56 -1.33 0.48
N ALA A 174 -5.57 -1.14 1.33
CA ALA A 174 -6.52 -2.19 1.69
C ALA A 174 -7.26 -2.82 0.49
N GLU A 175 -7.41 -2.08 -0.60
CA GLU A 175 -8.02 -2.58 -1.84
C GLU A 175 -7.23 -3.72 -2.47
N CYS A 176 -5.91 -3.73 -2.30
CA CYS A 176 -5.03 -4.77 -2.84
C CYS A 176 -5.25 -6.14 -2.17
N ALA A 177 -5.76 -6.16 -0.95
CA ALA A 177 -6.08 -7.40 -0.24
C ALA A 177 -7.27 -8.17 -0.84
N VAL A 178 -8.01 -7.59 -1.79
CA VAL A 178 -9.12 -8.28 -2.47
C VAL A 178 -8.64 -9.27 -3.53
N TYR A 179 -7.47 -9.00 -4.12
CA TYR A 179 -6.88 -9.80 -5.21
C TYR A 179 -5.39 -10.05 -4.97
N PRO A 180 -5.01 -10.77 -3.89
CA PRO A 180 -3.62 -10.98 -3.53
C PRO A 180 -2.83 -11.74 -4.60
N GLU A 181 -3.49 -12.55 -5.41
CA GLU A 181 -2.88 -13.31 -6.51
C GLU A 181 -2.22 -12.44 -7.59
N LEU A 182 -2.64 -11.18 -7.73
CA LEU A 182 -2.02 -10.23 -8.67
C LEU A 182 -0.58 -9.86 -8.28
N PHE A 183 -0.21 -10.10 -7.03
CA PHE A 183 1.07 -9.76 -6.43
C PHE A 183 2.00 -10.98 -6.25
N LEU A 184 1.60 -12.13 -6.80
CA LEU A 184 2.36 -13.37 -6.75
C LEU A 184 3.02 -13.64 -8.11
N ARG A 185 4.12 -12.91 -8.40
CA ARG A 185 4.82 -13.03 -9.71
C ARG A 185 5.67 -14.30 -9.80
N ARG A 186 6.23 -14.74 -8.68
CA ARG A 186 7.12 -15.90 -8.58
C ARG A 186 6.56 -16.94 -7.63
N PRO A 187 7.03 -18.18 -7.73
CA PRO A 187 6.72 -19.19 -6.73
C PRO A 187 7.24 -18.74 -5.35
N ARG A 188 6.34 -18.73 -4.36
CA ARG A 188 6.63 -18.42 -2.95
C ARG A 188 7.38 -17.09 -2.71
N PRO A 189 6.90 -15.93 -3.22
CA PRO A 189 7.49 -14.66 -2.88
C PRO A 189 7.31 -14.36 -1.39
N LYS A 190 8.20 -13.53 -0.80
CA LYS A 190 8.00 -13.04 0.57
C LYS A 190 6.84 -12.04 0.61
N THR A 191 5.91 -12.26 1.55
CA THR A 191 4.78 -11.35 1.79
C THR A 191 4.58 -11.12 3.28
N ILE A 192 4.02 -9.99 3.64
CA ILE A 192 3.68 -9.63 5.02
C ILE A 192 2.19 -9.34 5.08
N VAL A 193 1.50 -9.88 6.07
CA VAL A 193 0.12 -9.52 6.37
C VAL A 193 0.07 -8.94 7.76
N LEU A 194 -0.41 -7.70 7.88
CA LEU A 194 -0.58 -7.03 9.16
C LEU A 194 -2.07 -6.94 9.50
N LEU A 195 -2.45 -7.58 10.58
CA LEU A 195 -3.81 -7.57 11.13
C LEU A 195 -3.85 -6.85 12.48
N ARG A 196 -5.05 -6.57 12.93
CA ARG A 196 -5.36 -5.99 14.23
C ARG A 196 -6.64 -6.62 14.73
N ASP A 197 -6.85 -6.68 16.05
CA ASP A 197 -8.12 -7.12 16.62
C ASP A 197 -9.30 -6.40 15.94
N PHE A 198 -10.32 -7.17 15.56
CA PHE A 198 -11.43 -6.66 14.76
C PHE A 198 -12.17 -5.53 15.48
N GLU A 199 -12.38 -5.65 16.78
CA GLU A 199 -13.13 -4.63 17.53
C GLU A 199 -12.39 -3.31 17.59
N SER A 200 -11.10 -3.33 17.94
CA SER A 200 -10.27 -2.14 17.99
C SER A 200 -10.03 -1.54 16.60
N TRP A 201 -9.90 -2.40 15.58
CA TRP A 201 -9.78 -1.98 14.20
C TRP A 201 -11.07 -1.36 13.65
N SER A 202 -12.22 -1.97 13.88
CA SER A 202 -13.51 -1.47 13.40
C SER A 202 -13.85 -0.10 13.99
N ARG A 203 -13.57 0.10 15.28
CA ARG A 203 -13.67 1.41 15.95
C ARG A 203 -12.80 2.47 15.27
N SER A 204 -11.53 2.16 15.04
CA SER A 204 -10.58 3.08 14.38
C SER A 204 -11.00 3.38 12.94
N THR A 205 -11.55 2.40 12.23
CA THR A 205 -12.00 2.55 10.84
C THR A 205 -13.28 3.37 10.74
N ALA A 206 -14.24 3.15 11.61
CA ALA A 206 -15.47 3.94 11.70
C ALA A 206 -15.16 5.40 12.01
N GLN A 207 -14.26 5.65 12.97
CA GLN A 207 -13.83 6.99 13.37
C GLN A 207 -13.22 7.79 12.20
N VAL A 208 -12.39 7.16 11.37
CA VAL A 208 -11.66 7.87 10.31
C VAL A 208 -12.44 7.97 9.01
N PHE A 209 -13.16 6.92 8.64
CA PHE A 209 -13.79 6.82 7.33
C PHE A 209 -15.32 6.88 7.36
N GLY A 210 -15.93 6.94 8.54
CA GLY A 210 -17.39 6.86 8.68
C GLY A 210 -17.94 5.54 8.09
N ALA A 211 -17.15 4.47 8.09
CA ALA A 211 -17.55 3.21 7.49
C ALA A 211 -18.62 2.53 8.37
N GLY A 212 -19.78 2.24 7.77
CA GLY A 212 -20.80 1.44 8.43
C GLY A 212 -20.33 0.00 8.69
N PRO A 213 -20.99 -0.71 9.64
CA PRO A 213 -20.57 -2.03 10.10
C PRO A 213 -20.38 -3.07 8.99
N ALA A 214 -21.32 -3.16 8.06
CA ALA A 214 -21.25 -4.12 6.94
C ALA A 214 -20.01 -3.91 6.07
N LYS A 215 -19.65 -2.65 5.80
CA LYS A 215 -18.45 -2.31 5.03
C LYS A 215 -17.17 -2.64 5.80
N ALA A 216 -17.15 -2.42 7.11
CA ALA A 216 -16.03 -2.79 7.97
C ALA A 216 -15.84 -4.32 7.96
N VAL A 217 -16.91 -5.09 8.22
CA VAL A 217 -16.89 -6.55 8.14
C VAL A 217 -16.36 -7.05 6.80
N GLY A 218 -16.91 -6.53 5.69
CA GLY A 218 -16.48 -6.93 4.34
C GLY A 218 -14.98 -6.69 4.09
N LYS A 219 -14.46 -5.54 4.54
CA LYS A 219 -13.01 -5.23 4.42
C LYS A 219 -12.13 -6.15 5.26
N TYR A 220 -12.55 -6.43 6.47
CA TYR A 220 -11.79 -7.30 7.36
C TYR A 220 -11.77 -8.74 6.86
N LEU A 221 -12.92 -9.26 6.40
CA LEU A 221 -13.00 -10.57 5.78
C LEU A 221 -12.14 -10.67 4.50
N ALA A 222 -12.05 -9.60 3.72
CA ALA A 222 -11.14 -9.56 2.57
C ALA A 222 -9.68 -9.68 3.00
N ALA A 223 -9.27 -9.03 4.10
CA ALA A 223 -7.91 -9.14 4.63
C ALA A 223 -7.62 -10.55 5.17
N LEU A 224 -8.58 -11.21 5.81
CA LEU A 224 -8.43 -12.60 6.27
C LEU A 224 -8.30 -13.58 5.10
N ARG A 225 -9.12 -13.42 4.06
CA ARG A 225 -9.02 -14.23 2.83
C ARG A 225 -7.67 -14.00 2.12
N CYS A 226 -7.20 -12.75 2.12
CA CYS A 226 -5.89 -12.40 1.61
C CYS A 226 -4.80 -13.19 2.36
N TYR A 227 -4.81 -13.18 3.68
CA TYR A 227 -3.88 -13.97 4.49
C TYR A 227 -3.96 -15.47 4.15
N GLU A 228 -5.16 -16.05 4.09
CA GLU A 228 -5.37 -17.45 3.73
C GLU A 228 -4.81 -17.80 2.34
N THR A 229 -4.92 -16.90 1.38
CA THR A 229 -4.33 -17.09 0.05
C THR A 229 -2.82 -17.01 0.10
N LEU A 230 -2.28 -15.97 0.75
CA LEU A 230 -0.84 -15.72 0.80
C LEU A 230 -0.08 -16.80 1.55
N ARG A 231 -0.59 -17.30 2.69
CA ARG A 231 0.07 -18.36 3.45
C ARG A 231 0.21 -19.68 2.68
N ARG A 232 -0.64 -19.91 1.67
CA ARG A 232 -0.58 -21.10 0.80
C ARG A 232 0.40 -20.93 -0.36
N HIS A 233 0.53 -19.70 -0.89
CA HIS A 233 1.22 -19.43 -2.14
C HIS A 233 2.49 -18.58 -2.00
N SER A 234 2.79 -18.10 -0.81
CA SER A 234 3.97 -17.27 -0.53
C SER A 234 4.66 -17.69 0.77
N ASP A 235 5.89 -17.20 0.98
CA ASP A 235 6.53 -17.16 2.30
C ASP A 235 5.91 -15.97 3.03
N CYS A 236 4.88 -16.24 3.85
CA CYS A 236 4.00 -15.23 4.43
C CYS A 236 4.28 -15.02 5.92
N HIS A 237 4.69 -13.83 6.28
CA HIS A 237 4.84 -13.39 7.67
C HIS A 237 3.56 -12.71 8.17
N LEU A 238 2.88 -13.33 9.12
CA LEU A 238 1.74 -12.71 9.81
C LEU A 238 2.25 -11.84 10.95
N MET A 239 1.85 -10.57 10.96
CA MET A 239 2.11 -9.61 12.03
C MET A 239 0.80 -9.20 12.69
N ARG A 240 0.80 -9.05 13.99
CA ARG A 240 -0.34 -8.54 14.77
C ARG A 240 0.00 -7.16 15.33
N TYR A 241 -0.91 -6.22 15.17
CA TYR A 241 -0.75 -4.86 15.69
C TYR A 241 -0.48 -4.85 17.21
N GLU A 242 -1.14 -5.73 17.93
CA GLU A 242 -1.04 -5.88 19.39
C GLU A 242 0.39 -6.27 19.82
N GLU A 243 1.07 -7.11 19.04
CA GLU A 243 2.47 -7.48 19.31
C GLU A 243 3.39 -6.25 19.20
N TRP A 244 3.16 -5.41 18.21
CA TRP A 244 3.91 -4.17 18.02
C TRP A 244 3.68 -3.14 19.13
N VAL A 245 2.50 -3.16 19.76
CA VAL A 245 2.19 -2.25 20.88
C VAL A 245 2.75 -2.79 22.19
N ASN A 246 2.68 -4.10 22.39
CA ASN A 246 3.10 -4.75 23.63
C ASN A 246 4.63 -4.92 23.72
N ASP A 247 5.26 -5.38 22.65
CA ASP A 247 6.71 -5.53 22.55
C ASP A 247 7.22 -5.16 21.15
N PRO A 248 7.44 -3.85 20.88
CA PRO A 248 7.88 -3.39 19.59
C PRO A 248 9.27 -3.89 19.21
N HIS A 249 10.13 -4.19 20.19
CA HIS A 249 11.48 -4.67 19.92
C HIS A 249 11.48 -6.14 19.47
N ALA A 250 10.74 -7.00 20.12
CA ALA A 250 10.58 -8.40 19.70
C ALA A 250 9.89 -8.50 18.35
N ALA A 251 8.82 -7.71 18.12
CA ALA A 251 8.13 -7.65 16.84
C ALA A 251 9.06 -7.18 15.70
N ALA A 252 9.88 -6.15 15.94
CA ALA A 252 10.85 -5.65 14.96
C ALA A 252 11.95 -6.68 14.68
N ALA A 253 12.44 -7.39 15.70
CA ALA A 253 13.42 -8.46 15.53
C ALA A 253 12.85 -9.62 14.70
N ALA A 254 11.59 -10.01 14.92
CA ALA A 254 10.92 -11.05 14.13
C ALA A 254 10.76 -10.63 12.66
N LEU A 255 10.34 -9.39 12.41
CA LEU A 255 10.26 -8.83 11.07
C LEU A 255 11.64 -8.77 10.40
N GLY A 256 12.68 -8.36 11.12
CA GLY A 256 14.05 -8.31 10.63
C GLY A 256 14.56 -9.68 10.20
N ARG A 257 14.36 -10.71 11.03
CA ARG A 257 14.70 -12.10 10.66
C ARG A 257 13.98 -12.56 9.40
N PHE A 258 12.69 -12.28 9.29
CA PHE A 258 11.92 -12.62 8.09
C PHE A 258 12.45 -11.92 6.83
N LEU A 259 12.77 -10.65 6.92
CA LEU A 259 13.32 -9.89 5.79
C LEU A 259 14.80 -10.20 5.49
N GLY A 260 15.53 -10.76 6.45
CA GLY A 260 16.98 -10.96 6.36
C GLY A 260 17.78 -9.68 6.63
N VAL A 261 17.25 -8.78 7.47
CA VAL A 261 17.86 -7.50 7.84
C VAL A 261 17.89 -7.32 9.35
N THR A 262 18.79 -6.48 9.85
CA THR A 262 18.82 -6.11 11.27
C THR A 262 18.00 -4.85 11.48
N ILE A 263 16.98 -4.92 12.33
CA ILE A 263 16.23 -3.76 12.81
C ILE A 263 16.64 -3.48 14.23
N GLY A 264 17.51 -2.47 14.40
CA GLY A 264 18.05 -2.11 15.72
C GLY A 264 17.03 -1.38 16.62
N PRO A 265 17.22 -1.42 17.94
CA PRO A 265 16.32 -0.78 18.91
C PRO A 265 16.20 0.74 18.70
N ASP A 266 17.23 1.38 18.19
CA ASP A 266 17.21 2.82 17.89
C ASP A 266 16.24 3.18 16.76
N ALA A 267 16.19 2.37 15.72
CA ALA A 267 15.22 2.55 14.63
C ALA A 267 13.78 2.44 15.16
N VAL A 268 13.53 1.47 16.04
CA VAL A 268 12.23 1.32 16.70
C VAL A 268 11.90 2.54 17.53
N ARG A 269 12.82 2.99 18.39
CA ARG A 269 12.61 4.18 19.25
C ARG A 269 12.31 5.43 18.43
N ARG A 270 13.08 5.72 17.38
CA ARG A 270 12.85 6.89 16.51
C ARG A 270 11.50 6.81 15.81
N ALA A 271 11.13 5.66 15.29
CA ALA A 271 9.85 5.48 14.62
C ALA A 271 8.65 5.67 15.56
N PHE A 272 8.72 5.16 16.78
CA PHE A 272 7.66 5.29 17.79
C PHE A 272 7.62 6.68 18.42
N GLY A 273 8.75 7.37 18.54
CA GLY A 273 8.84 8.74 19.08
C GLY A 273 8.24 9.81 18.18
N SER A 274 7.93 9.47 16.92
CA SER A 274 7.35 10.39 15.95
C SER A 274 5.91 10.00 15.64
N HIS A 275 5.02 11.02 15.52
CA HIS A 275 3.63 10.75 15.15
C HIS A 275 3.53 10.16 13.74
N SER A 276 3.10 8.91 13.61
CA SER A 276 3.11 8.15 12.35
C SER A 276 2.25 8.75 11.22
N GLN A 277 1.40 9.70 11.53
CA GLN A 277 0.52 10.40 10.58
C GLN A 277 0.80 11.91 10.54
N ALA A 278 1.93 12.37 11.09
CA ALA A 278 2.33 13.78 10.98
C ALA A 278 2.37 14.20 9.50
N GLY A 279 1.83 15.37 9.19
CA GLY A 279 1.75 15.88 7.82
C GLY A 279 0.67 15.26 6.93
N THR A 280 -0.16 14.34 7.45
CA THR A 280 -1.28 13.76 6.68
C THR A 280 -2.62 14.36 7.07
N PRO A 281 -3.62 14.36 6.15
CA PRO A 281 -4.99 14.79 6.48
C PRO A 281 -5.69 13.94 7.55
N LEU A 282 -5.07 12.85 7.98
CA LEU A 282 -5.64 11.89 8.93
C LEU A 282 -5.31 12.22 10.39
N ILE A 283 -4.49 13.25 10.62
CA ILE A 283 -3.99 13.60 11.97
C ILE A 283 -5.06 14.24 12.88
N GLN A 284 -6.06 14.87 12.29
CA GLN A 284 -7.04 15.68 13.02
C GLN A 284 -8.41 14.99 13.02
N ARG A 285 -8.69 14.12 13.99
CA ARG A 285 -10.06 13.69 14.23
C ARG A 285 -10.34 13.44 15.70
N GLU A 286 -11.48 13.98 16.13
CA GLU A 286 -12.02 13.85 17.47
C GLU A 286 -12.31 12.38 17.87
N LYS A 287 -12.35 12.14 19.17
CA LYS A 287 -12.68 10.83 19.73
C LYS A 287 -14.09 10.39 19.28
N PRO A 288 -14.27 9.09 18.95
CA PRO A 288 -15.56 8.58 18.47
C PRO A 288 -16.67 8.79 19.48
N GLY A 289 -17.84 9.21 18.98
CA GLY A 289 -19.04 9.31 19.77
C GLY A 289 -19.56 7.94 20.24
N TRP A 290 -20.43 7.93 21.26
CA TRP A 290 -20.98 6.69 21.81
C TRP A 290 -21.77 5.85 20.77
N ARG A 291 -22.41 6.46 19.78
CA ARG A 291 -23.12 5.77 18.67
C ARG A 291 -22.18 4.93 17.80
N GLU A 292 -20.98 5.41 17.51
CA GLU A 292 -19.97 4.69 16.70
C GLU A 292 -19.40 3.49 17.48
N LYS A 293 -19.27 3.62 18.81
CA LYS A 293 -18.86 2.50 19.68
C LYS A 293 -19.91 1.38 19.67
N TRP A 294 -21.19 1.71 19.70
CA TRP A 294 -22.28 0.75 19.66
C TRP A 294 -22.43 0.07 18.29
N GLN A 295 -22.23 0.77 17.19
CA GLN A 295 -22.27 0.20 15.84
C GLN A 295 -21.17 -0.84 15.62
N GLY A 296 -19.97 -0.63 16.15
CA GLY A 296 -18.88 -1.61 16.11
C GLY A 296 -19.22 -2.89 16.88
N ALA A 297 -19.80 -2.75 18.08
CA ALA A 297 -20.23 -3.89 18.90
C ALA A 297 -21.36 -4.71 18.25
N LEU A 298 -22.35 -4.04 17.64
CA LEU A 298 -23.46 -4.70 16.93
C LEU A 298 -22.99 -5.44 15.65
N ALA A 299 -21.95 -4.95 14.96
CA ALA A 299 -21.39 -5.64 13.80
C ALA A 299 -20.72 -6.96 14.19
N LEU A 300 -20.03 -7.00 15.33
CA LEU A 300 -19.48 -8.23 15.92
C LEU A 300 -20.57 -9.26 16.25
N TRP A 301 -21.64 -8.80 16.85
CA TRP A 301 -22.75 -9.66 17.28
C TRP A 301 -23.50 -10.30 16.11
N ARG A 302 -23.58 -9.61 14.97
CA ARG A 302 -24.34 -10.05 13.80
C ARG A 302 -23.53 -10.86 12.79
N SER A 303 -22.25 -11.10 13.00
CA SER A 303 -21.41 -11.86 12.07
C SER A 303 -20.83 -13.14 12.71
N PRO A 304 -21.54 -14.28 12.60
CA PRO A 304 -21.05 -15.58 13.10
C PRO A 304 -19.68 -15.97 12.49
N ARG A 305 -19.41 -15.54 11.26
CA ARG A 305 -18.14 -15.80 10.57
C ARG A 305 -16.94 -15.09 11.21
N LEU A 306 -17.14 -13.90 11.79
CA LEU A 306 -16.07 -13.20 12.51
C LEU A 306 -15.76 -13.84 13.85
N VAL A 307 -16.76 -14.36 14.54
CA VAL A 307 -16.57 -15.13 15.78
C VAL A 307 -15.77 -16.40 15.49
N SER A 308 -16.14 -17.14 14.44
CA SER A 308 -15.41 -18.33 13.99
C SER A 308 -13.97 -18.00 13.59
N THR A 309 -13.75 -16.89 12.88
CA THR A 309 -12.42 -16.47 12.44
C THR A 309 -11.57 -15.97 13.61
N ARG A 310 -12.19 -15.35 14.63
CA ARG A 310 -11.51 -14.97 15.88
C ARG A 310 -11.02 -16.21 16.65
N LEU A 311 -11.83 -17.26 16.71
CA LEU A 311 -11.43 -18.54 17.28
C LEU A 311 -10.27 -19.19 16.50
N THR A 312 -10.29 -19.10 15.18
CA THR A 312 -9.20 -19.61 14.31
C THR A 312 -7.91 -18.81 14.48
N LEU A 313 -8.00 -17.48 14.57
CA LEU A 313 -6.83 -16.60 14.78
C LEU A 313 -6.23 -16.74 16.19
N ASN A 314 -7.03 -17.14 17.18
CA ASN A 314 -6.60 -17.39 18.55
C ASN A 314 -6.41 -18.89 18.84
N GLY A 315 -6.49 -19.75 17.82
CA GLY A 315 -6.22 -21.18 17.93
C GLY A 315 -4.74 -21.50 18.13
N PRO A 316 -4.38 -22.76 18.45
CA PRO A 316 -3.00 -23.15 18.74
C PRO A 316 -1.99 -22.91 17.59
N GLU A 317 -2.47 -22.78 16.35
CA GLU A 317 -1.63 -22.40 15.21
C GLU A 317 -1.28 -20.89 15.19
N PHE A 318 -1.97 -20.09 15.99
CA PHE A 318 -1.81 -18.63 16.11
C PHE A 318 -1.57 -18.20 17.57
N GLY A 319 -1.20 -19.15 18.43
CA GLY A 319 -0.87 -18.91 19.83
C GLY A 319 0.31 -17.94 20.00
N PRO A 320 0.49 -17.43 21.25
CA PRO A 320 1.44 -16.38 21.53
C PRO A 320 2.87 -16.72 21.10
#